data_bc8edd637a9ef45ad2899299375d1472
#
_entry.id   bc8edd637a9ef45ad2899299375d1472
#
_cell.length_a   1.000
_cell.length_b   1.000
_cell.length_c   1.000
_cell.angle_alpha   90.00
_cell.angle_beta   90.00
_cell.angle_gamma   90.00
#
_symmetry.space_group_name_H-M   'P 1'
#
loop_
_entity.id
_entity.type
_entity.pdbx_description
1 polymer ?
#
loop_
_entity_poly.entity_id
_entity_poly.type
_entity_poly.pdbx_seq_one_letter_code
_entity_poly.pdbx_strand_id
1 'polypeptide(L)'
;MQTVRLGASDLVVPRICLGTMTFGEQVDQRDSFAILDRALERGVNFIDTAEMYSVPPKAETYGATETIIGRWFAARPGVRGKVVLASKVAGPARGMNWLRGGK
;
A
#
# COMPACT_ATOMS: atom_id res chain seq x y z
N MET A 1 -11.17 -6.63 -16.22
CA MET A 1 -9.90 -7.16 -15.65
C MET A 1 -10.08 -8.62 -15.28
N GLN A 2 -9.20 -9.47 -15.78
CA GLN A 2 -9.22 -10.88 -15.42
C GLN A 2 -8.83 -11.08 -13.97
N THR A 3 -9.49 -12.00 -13.29
CA THR A 3 -9.22 -12.29 -11.89
C THR A 3 -8.75 -13.72 -11.70
N VAL A 4 -8.13 -13.97 -10.57
CA VAL A 4 -7.62 -15.28 -10.20
C VAL A 4 -7.75 -15.47 -8.69
N ARG A 5 -7.97 -16.72 -8.27
CA ARG A 5 -7.94 -17.02 -6.84
C ARG A 5 -6.49 -16.96 -6.36
N LEU A 6 -6.29 -16.33 -5.20
CA LEU A 6 -4.97 -16.20 -4.61
C LEU A 6 -4.63 -17.50 -3.86
N GLY A 7 -3.92 -18.39 -4.53
CA GLY A 7 -3.56 -19.69 -3.98
C GLY A 7 -4.79 -20.50 -3.58
N ALA A 8 -4.75 -21.10 -2.41
CA ALA A 8 -5.86 -21.86 -1.86
C ALA A 8 -6.80 -21.01 -1.00
N SER A 9 -6.59 -19.70 -0.95
CA SER A 9 -7.45 -18.80 -0.15
C SER A 9 -8.78 -18.52 -0.85
N ASP A 10 -9.70 -17.88 -0.15
CA ASP A 10 -10.97 -17.44 -0.70
C ASP A 10 -10.85 -16.11 -1.45
N LEU A 11 -9.66 -15.50 -1.45
CA LEU A 11 -9.47 -14.20 -2.07
C LEU A 11 -9.41 -14.34 -3.59
N VAL A 12 -10.22 -13.54 -4.27
CA VAL A 12 -10.21 -13.41 -5.72
C VAL A 12 -9.65 -12.03 -6.03
N VAL A 13 -8.57 -11.99 -6.79
CA VAL A 13 -7.83 -10.75 -7.06
C VAL A 13 -7.60 -10.59 -8.56
N PRO A 14 -7.41 -9.35 -9.05
CA PRO A 14 -6.98 -9.15 -10.42
C PRO A 14 -5.57 -9.73 -10.62
N ARG A 15 -5.23 -10.02 -11.85
CA ARG A 15 -3.93 -10.58 -12.18
C ARG A 15 -2.80 -9.56 -12.07
N ILE A 16 -3.15 -8.28 -11.91
CA ILE A 16 -2.22 -7.17 -11.73
C ILE A 16 -2.39 -6.63 -10.31
N CYS A 17 -1.29 -6.44 -9.62
CA CYS A 17 -1.25 -5.85 -8.29
C CYS A 17 -0.59 -4.48 -8.36
N LEU A 18 -1.17 -3.48 -7.71
CA LEU A 18 -0.59 -2.14 -7.65
C LEU A 18 0.41 -2.07 -6.50
N GLY A 19 1.69 -1.87 -6.84
CA GLY A 19 2.72 -1.59 -5.84
C GLY A 19 2.72 -0.12 -5.44
N THR A 20 3.02 0.19 -4.19
CA THR A 20 2.90 1.55 -3.66
C THR A 20 4.16 2.07 -2.98
N MET A 21 5.29 1.42 -3.16
CA MET A 21 6.51 1.74 -2.42
C MET A 21 7.05 3.16 -2.66
N THR A 22 6.59 3.85 -3.69
CA THR A 22 7.03 5.22 -4.00
C THR A 22 6.10 6.29 -3.43
N PHE A 23 4.94 5.89 -2.90
CA PHE A 23 3.97 6.84 -2.35
C PHE A 23 4.52 7.44 -1.05
N GLY A 24 4.63 8.75 -1.02
CA GLY A 24 5.15 9.49 0.14
C GLY A 24 6.60 9.90 0.04
N GLU A 25 7.32 9.45 -0.97
CA GLU A 25 8.69 9.88 -1.24
C GLU A 25 8.79 10.48 -2.65
N GLN A 26 8.65 9.66 -3.68
CA GLN A 26 8.72 10.12 -5.07
C GLN A 26 7.37 10.62 -5.57
N VAL A 27 6.28 10.12 -4.99
CA VAL A 27 4.91 10.47 -5.38
C VAL A 27 4.22 11.06 -4.15
N ASP A 28 3.69 12.28 -4.27
CA ASP A 28 3.01 12.93 -3.15
C ASP A 28 1.60 12.35 -2.92
N GLN A 29 0.92 12.82 -1.87
CA GLN A 29 -0.41 12.32 -1.52
C GLN A 29 -1.43 12.55 -2.64
N ARG A 30 -1.41 13.73 -3.25
CA ARG A 30 -2.34 14.08 -4.32
C ARG A 30 -2.22 13.12 -5.50
N ASP A 31 -1.00 12.89 -5.96
CA ASP A 31 -0.75 12.02 -7.10
C ASP A 31 -0.98 10.55 -6.73
N SER A 32 -0.67 10.17 -5.48
CA SER A 32 -0.97 8.83 -4.98
C SER A 32 -2.47 8.56 -5.01
N PHE A 33 -3.28 9.52 -4.58
CA PHE A 33 -4.74 9.40 -4.63
C PHE A 33 -5.22 9.23 -6.06
N ALA A 34 -4.66 10.00 -7.00
CA ALA A 34 -5.04 9.90 -8.42
C ALA A 34 -4.73 8.51 -8.97
N ILE A 35 -3.56 7.97 -8.62
CA ILE A 35 -3.16 6.63 -9.07
C ILE A 35 -4.09 5.56 -8.48
N LEU A 36 -4.39 5.66 -7.19
CA LEU A 36 -5.29 4.71 -6.52
C LEU A 36 -6.69 4.75 -7.10
N ASP A 37 -7.23 5.96 -7.33
CA ASP A 37 -8.56 6.12 -7.94
C ASP A 37 -8.58 5.51 -9.33
N ARG A 38 -7.55 5.76 -10.14
CA ARG A 38 -7.46 5.24 -11.50
C ARG A 38 -7.33 3.73 -11.53
N ALA A 39 -6.54 3.18 -10.63
CA ALA A 39 -6.38 1.73 -10.53
C ALA A 39 -7.72 1.06 -10.21
N LEU A 40 -8.43 1.59 -9.22
CA LEU A 40 -9.73 1.06 -8.83
C LEU A 40 -10.73 1.14 -9.97
N GLU A 41 -10.76 2.27 -10.69
CA GLU A 41 -11.60 2.49 -11.86
C GLU A 41 -11.37 1.44 -12.95
N ARG A 42 -10.13 0.99 -13.10
CA ARG A 42 -9.72 -0.01 -14.11
C ARG A 42 -9.80 -1.43 -13.60
N GLY A 43 -10.32 -1.65 -12.40
CA GLY A 43 -10.48 -2.98 -11.83
C GLY A 43 -9.23 -3.53 -11.12
N VAL A 44 -8.22 -2.70 -10.94
CA VAL A 44 -7.00 -3.09 -10.20
C VAL A 44 -7.23 -2.73 -8.74
N ASN A 45 -7.84 -3.65 -8.00
CA ASN A 45 -8.18 -3.46 -6.59
C ASN A 45 -7.32 -4.29 -5.63
N PHE A 46 -6.22 -4.82 -6.11
CA PHE A 46 -5.23 -5.55 -5.29
C PHE A 46 -4.03 -4.62 -5.11
N ILE A 47 -3.80 -4.19 -3.87
CA ILE A 47 -2.82 -3.15 -3.54
C ILE A 47 -1.79 -3.74 -2.57
N ASP A 48 -0.51 -3.59 -2.91
CA ASP A 48 0.59 -4.05 -2.06
C ASP A 48 1.28 -2.86 -1.42
N THR A 49 1.47 -2.93 -0.11
CA THR A 49 2.18 -1.92 0.66
C THR A 49 3.05 -2.61 1.71
N ALA A 50 3.68 -1.85 2.59
CA ALA A 50 4.47 -2.39 3.68
C ALA A 50 4.63 -1.35 4.79
N GLU A 51 4.86 -1.84 6.00
CA GLU A 51 5.12 -1.00 7.17
C GLU A 51 6.25 0.00 6.89
N MET A 52 7.31 -0.45 6.23
CA MET A 52 8.51 0.34 6.02
C MET A 52 8.42 1.35 4.87
N TYR A 53 7.44 1.21 3.98
CA TYR A 53 7.36 2.10 2.81
C TYR A 53 7.13 3.55 3.24
N SER A 54 7.69 4.53 2.62
CA SER A 54 8.24 4.55 1.24
C SER A 54 9.64 3.96 1.15
N VAL A 55 10.08 3.78 -0.12
CA VAL A 55 11.42 3.33 -0.48
C VAL A 55 12.14 4.48 -1.19
N PRO A 56 13.41 4.78 -0.87
CA PRO A 56 14.27 4.11 0.11
C PRO A 56 13.83 4.38 1.55
N PRO A 57 14.08 3.44 2.47
CA PRO A 57 13.64 3.60 3.86
C PRO A 57 14.39 4.74 4.56
N LYS A 58 13.61 5.63 5.20
CA LYS A 58 14.12 6.80 5.95
C LYS A 58 13.23 7.02 7.16
N ALA A 59 13.81 7.61 8.21
CA ALA A 59 13.02 7.97 9.38
C ALA A 59 11.88 8.93 9.03
N GLU A 60 12.13 9.87 8.10
CA GLU A 60 11.17 10.90 7.71
C GLU A 60 9.97 10.36 6.93
N THR A 61 10.15 9.25 6.22
CA THR A 61 9.11 8.68 5.35
C THR A 61 8.59 7.32 5.81
N TYR A 62 9.13 6.81 6.91
CA TYR A 62 8.68 5.53 7.48
C TYR A 62 7.16 5.59 7.77
N GLY A 63 6.44 4.63 7.21
CA GLY A 63 4.99 4.56 7.38
C GLY A 63 4.20 5.53 6.51
N ALA A 64 4.87 6.36 5.70
CA ALA A 64 4.18 7.37 4.88
C ALA A 64 3.22 6.73 3.88
N THR A 65 3.61 5.64 3.24
CA THR A 65 2.78 4.97 2.25
C THR A 65 1.50 4.43 2.88
N GLU A 66 1.59 3.73 4.00
CA GLU A 66 0.40 3.23 4.69
C GLU A 66 -0.50 4.37 5.18
N THR A 67 0.11 5.48 5.62
CA THR A 67 -0.65 6.65 6.04
C THR A 67 -1.44 7.25 4.88
N ILE A 68 -0.83 7.38 3.70
CA ILE A 68 -1.48 7.89 2.50
C ILE A 68 -2.64 6.99 2.10
N ILE A 69 -2.43 5.68 2.08
CA ILE A 69 -3.49 4.72 1.73
C ILE A 69 -4.63 4.80 2.75
N GLY A 70 -4.31 4.93 4.03
CA GLY A 70 -5.32 5.10 5.08
C GLY A 70 -6.15 6.37 4.89
N ARG A 71 -5.50 7.47 4.54
CA ARG A 71 -6.20 8.74 4.23
C ARG A 71 -7.08 8.61 3.00
N TRP A 72 -6.64 7.85 2.02
CA TRP A 72 -7.44 7.57 0.82
C TRP A 72 -8.72 6.82 1.19
N PHE A 73 -8.61 5.79 2.01
CA PHE A 73 -9.80 5.07 2.49
C PHE A 73 -10.76 5.99 3.25
N ALA A 74 -10.22 6.87 4.09
CA ALA A 74 -11.04 7.81 4.85
C ALA A 74 -11.75 8.80 3.93
N ALA A 75 -11.08 9.23 2.86
CA ALA A 75 -11.62 10.19 1.90
C ALA A 75 -12.62 9.54 0.91
N ARG A 76 -12.67 8.22 0.83
CA ARG A 76 -13.50 7.48 -0.12
C ARG A 76 -14.32 6.41 0.64
N PRO A 77 -15.39 6.81 1.35
CA PRO A 77 -16.20 5.83 2.11
C PRO A 77 -16.64 4.65 1.25
N GLY A 78 -16.54 3.46 1.80
CA GLY A 78 -16.94 2.22 1.12
C GLY A 78 -15.86 1.59 0.27
N VAL A 79 -14.79 2.30 -0.05
CA VAL A 79 -13.73 1.77 -0.91
C VAL A 79 -12.94 0.66 -0.22
N ARG A 80 -12.74 0.74 1.10
CA ARG A 80 -11.98 -0.29 1.83
C ARG A 80 -12.52 -1.69 1.59
N GLY A 81 -13.83 -1.85 1.53
CA GLY A 81 -14.48 -3.14 1.28
C GLY A 81 -14.31 -3.65 -0.15
N LYS A 82 -13.87 -2.80 -1.07
CA LYS A 82 -13.66 -3.17 -2.47
C LYS A 82 -12.20 -3.52 -2.78
N VAL A 83 -11.30 -3.35 -1.83
CA VAL A 83 -9.85 -3.48 -2.03
C VAL A 83 -9.33 -4.66 -1.25
N VAL A 84 -8.46 -5.44 -1.89
CA VAL A 84 -7.64 -6.45 -1.22
C VAL A 84 -6.29 -5.80 -0.95
N LEU A 85 -6.00 -5.56 0.31
CA LEU A 85 -4.80 -4.85 0.74
C LEU A 85 -3.81 -5.83 1.35
N ALA A 86 -2.63 -5.92 0.75
CA ALA A 86 -1.54 -6.73 1.28
C ALA A 86 -0.50 -5.81 1.90
N SER A 87 -0.11 -6.08 3.13
CA SER A 87 0.98 -5.35 3.77
C SER A 87 1.98 -6.32 4.38
N LYS A 88 3.10 -5.80 4.83
CA LYS A 88 4.20 -6.61 5.35
C LYS A 88 4.73 -5.96 6.62
N VAL A 89 5.05 -6.77 7.61
CA VAL A 89 5.73 -6.32 8.82
C VAL A 89 7.23 -6.33 8.53
N ALA A 90 7.90 -5.24 8.84
CA ALA A 90 9.34 -5.14 8.60
C ALA A 90 10.09 -6.15 9.48
N GLY A 91 11.19 -6.66 8.94
CA GLY A 91 12.09 -7.54 9.67
C GLY A 91 12.87 -6.78 10.75
N PRO A 92 13.96 -7.39 11.28
CA PRO A 92 14.78 -6.73 12.31
C PRO A 92 15.27 -5.35 11.87
N ALA A 93 15.36 -4.43 12.81
CA ALA A 93 15.65 -3.03 12.53
C ALA A 93 17.03 -2.78 11.90
N ARG A 94 18.00 -3.60 12.19
CA ARG A 94 19.35 -3.57 11.56
C ARG A 94 19.98 -2.18 11.49
N GLY A 95 20.03 -1.48 12.62
CA GLY A 95 20.61 -0.15 12.68
C GLY A 95 19.64 0.98 12.35
N MET A 96 18.43 0.69 11.96
CA MET A 96 17.39 1.68 11.73
C MET A 96 16.64 1.93 13.05
N ASN A 97 17.25 2.75 13.89
CA ASN A 97 16.77 2.97 15.27
C ASN A 97 15.35 3.55 15.33
N TRP A 98 14.93 4.20 14.26
CA TRP A 98 13.60 4.79 14.16
C TRP A 98 12.51 3.77 13.85
N LEU A 99 12.88 2.56 13.42
CA LEU A 99 11.91 1.52 13.08
C LEU A 99 11.49 0.80 14.37
N ARG A 100 10.26 1.03 14.81
CA ARG A 100 9.67 0.45 16.02
C ARG A 100 10.61 0.60 17.25
N GLY A 101 11.27 1.75 17.37
CA GLY A 101 12.21 1.99 18.46
C GLY A 101 13.47 1.13 18.41
N GLY A 102 13.83 0.65 17.22
CA GLY A 102 15.03 -0.16 17.02
C GLY A 102 14.83 -1.66 17.29
N LYS A 103 13.60 -2.11 17.46
CA LYS A 103 13.28 -3.51 17.82
C LYS A 103 13.02 -4.39 16.60
#